data_46282d9da5783f879ac984ba3c271494
#
_entry.id   46282d9da5783f879ac984ba3c271494
#
_cell.length_a   1.000
_cell.length_b   1.000
_cell.length_c   1.000
_cell.angle_alpha   90.00
_cell.angle_beta   90.00
_cell.angle_gamma   90.00
#
_symmetry.space_group_name_H-M   'P 1'
#
loop_
_entity.id
_entity.type
_entity.pdbx_description
1 polymer ?
#
loop_
_entity_poly.entity_id
_entity_poly.type
_entity_poly.pdbx_seq_one_letter_code
_entity_poly.pdbx_strand_id
1 'polypeptide(L)' 'PALLFELVKLAFGQRRKTLRNNLKGRVSADTLEALGIDPARRPQTLTVAEYVTIANRVAADEATSAAGNGESQGSNEA' A
#
# COMPACT_ATOMS: atom_id res chain seq x y z
N PRO A 1 -11.58 8.04 -1.43
CA PRO A 1 -10.34 8.77 -1.66
C PRO A 1 -9.61 8.30 -2.91
N ALA A 2 -8.89 9.23 -3.51
CA ALA A 2 -8.20 8.96 -4.76
C ALA A 2 -7.17 7.84 -4.63
N LEU A 3 -6.47 7.79 -3.50
CA LEU A 3 -5.43 6.77 -3.28
C LEU A 3 -6.03 5.36 -3.25
N LEU A 4 -7.14 5.19 -2.58
CA LEU A 4 -7.81 3.88 -2.54
C LEU A 4 -8.19 3.44 -3.96
N PHE A 5 -8.77 4.34 -4.71
CA PHE A 5 -9.19 4.06 -6.07
C PHE A 5 -8.00 3.70 -6.96
N GLU A 6 -6.91 4.44 -6.80
CA GLU A 6 -5.69 4.20 -7.54
C GLU A 6 -5.11 2.82 -7.25
N LEU A 7 -5.09 2.44 -5.97
CA LEU A 7 -4.56 1.13 -5.58
C LEU A 7 -5.42 0.00 -6.11
N VAL A 8 -6.74 0.17 -6.07
CA VAL A 8 -7.64 -0.85 -6.62
C VAL A 8 -7.43 -1.00 -8.12
N LYS A 9 -7.26 0.10 -8.83
CA LYS A 9 -6.99 0.05 -10.26
C LYS A 9 -5.69 -0.69 -10.55
N LEU A 10 -4.64 -0.39 -9.79
CA LEU A 10 -3.36 -1.07 -9.97
C LEU A 10 -3.49 -2.56 -9.70
N ALA A 11 -4.16 -2.90 -8.59
CA ALA A 11 -4.31 -4.29 -8.19
C ALA A 11 -5.02 -5.10 -9.27
N PHE A 12 -6.04 -4.52 -9.89
CA PHE A 12 -6.83 -5.21 -10.89
C PHE A 12 -6.28 -5.06 -12.31
N GLY A 13 -5.14 -4.38 -12.46
CA GLY A 13 -4.54 -4.19 -13.77
C GLY A 13 -4.22 -5.50 -14.46
N GLN A 14 -3.80 -6.51 -13.69
CA GLN A 14 -3.56 -7.85 -14.20
C GLN A 14 -4.10 -8.86 -13.20
N ARG A 15 -5.35 -9.24 -13.39
CA ARG A 15 -6.04 -10.10 -12.42
C ARG A 15 -5.41 -11.47 -12.27
N ARG A 16 -4.67 -11.94 -13.27
CA ARG A 16 -3.99 -13.22 -13.17
C ARG A 16 -2.71 -13.16 -12.35
N LYS A 17 -2.23 -11.96 -12.08
CA LYS A 17 -1.01 -11.78 -11.28
C LYS A 17 -1.37 -11.61 -9.81
N THR A 18 -0.37 -11.76 -8.96
CA THR A 18 -0.56 -11.58 -7.53
C THR A 18 -0.53 -10.11 -7.16
N LEU A 19 -1.01 -9.82 -5.93
CA LEU A 19 -0.92 -8.46 -5.40
C LEU A 19 0.50 -7.96 -5.39
N ARG A 20 1.42 -8.79 -4.95
CA ARG A 20 2.84 -8.46 -4.92
C ARG A 20 3.30 -7.93 -6.27
N ASN A 21 2.93 -8.63 -7.33
CA ASN A 21 3.35 -8.25 -8.66
C ASN A 21 2.68 -6.93 -9.11
N ASN A 22 1.37 -6.82 -8.86
CA ASN A 22 0.61 -5.68 -9.36
C ASN A 22 0.87 -4.39 -8.58
N LEU A 23 1.19 -4.51 -7.30
CA LEU A 23 1.38 -3.34 -6.45
C LEU A 23 2.84 -3.02 -6.16
N LYS A 24 3.77 -3.73 -6.74
CA LYS A 24 5.18 -3.62 -6.34
C LYS A 24 5.74 -2.21 -6.51
N GLY A 25 5.15 -1.41 -7.36
CA GLY A 25 5.59 -0.03 -7.55
C GLY A 25 5.08 0.92 -6.47
N ARG A 26 4.12 0.48 -5.66
CA ARG A 26 3.52 1.31 -4.61
C ARG A 26 3.63 0.67 -3.24
N VAL A 27 3.51 -0.65 -3.16
CA VAL A 27 3.48 -1.37 -1.89
C VAL A 27 4.36 -2.59 -2.00
N SER A 28 5.27 -2.76 -1.05
CA SER A 28 6.14 -3.92 -1.04
C SER A 28 5.43 -5.15 -0.45
N ALA A 29 5.96 -6.32 -0.76
CA ALA A 29 5.45 -7.56 -0.18
C ALA A 29 5.58 -7.53 1.33
N ASP A 30 6.69 -6.97 1.84
CA ASP A 30 6.88 -6.87 3.29
C ASP A 30 5.79 -6.05 3.95
N THR A 31 5.39 -4.96 3.31
CA THR A 31 4.33 -4.11 3.84
C THR A 31 3.01 -4.87 3.86
N LEU A 32 2.70 -5.62 2.79
CA LEU A 32 1.47 -6.41 2.77
C LEU A 32 1.46 -7.42 3.89
N GLU A 33 2.58 -8.12 4.09
CA GLU A 33 2.67 -9.10 5.17
C GLU A 33 2.49 -8.45 6.53
N ALA A 34 3.06 -7.28 6.72
CA ALA A 34 2.91 -6.56 7.98
C ALA A 34 1.45 -6.19 8.25
N LEU A 35 0.66 -6.04 7.20
CA LEU A 35 -0.76 -5.74 7.33
C LEU A 35 -1.63 -7.00 7.47
N GLY A 36 -1.00 -8.17 7.45
CA GLY A 36 -1.74 -9.42 7.54
C GLY A 36 -2.33 -9.86 6.21
N ILE A 37 -1.83 -9.34 5.11
CA ILE A 37 -2.33 -9.66 3.77
C ILE A 37 -1.25 -10.44 3.02
N ASP A 38 -1.60 -11.65 2.58
CA ASP A 38 -0.67 -12.49 1.84
C ASP A 38 -0.40 -11.88 0.46
N PRO A 39 0.86 -11.51 0.16
CA PRO A 39 1.17 -10.90 -1.15
C PRO A 39 0.92 -11.82 -2.33
N ALA A 40 0.80 -13.13 -2.10
CA ALA A 40 0.54 -14.09 -3.17
C ALA A 40 -0.93 -14.15 -3.56
N ARG A 41 -1.80 -13.46 -2.83
CA ARG A 41 -3.23 -13.44 -3.18
C ARG A 41 -3.46 -12.66 -4.45
N ARG A 42 -4.56 -12.99 -5.11
CA ARG A 42 -4.95 -12.26 -6.31
C ARG A 42 -5.92 -11.14 -5.95
N PRO A 43 -5.97 -10.08 -6.79
CA PRO A 43 -6.74 -8.88 -6.42
C PRO A 43 -8.22 -9.16 -6.15
N GLN A 44 -8.82 -10.11 -6.86
CA GLN A 44 -10.24 -10.39 -6.68
C GLN A 44 -10.55 -11.13 -5.39
N THR A 45 -9.54 -11.58 -4.66
CA THR A 45 -9.77 -12.29 -3.39
C THR A 45 -9.77 -11.37 -2.18
N LEU A 46 -9.47 -10.10 -2.35
CA LEU A 46 -9.43 -9.16 -1.24
C LEU A 46 -10.80 -8.51 -1.03
N THR A 47 -11.09 -8.20 0.22
CA THR A 47 -12.29 -7.43 0.57
C THR A 47 -12.00 -5.95 0.44
N VAL A 48 -13.06 -5.15 0.43
CA VAL A 48 -12.91 -3.70 0.43
C VAL A 48 -12.14 -3.24 1.67
N ALA A 49 -12.42 -3.85 2.82
CA ALA A 49 -11.72 -3.51 4.06
C ALA A 49 -10.23 -3.74 3.94
N GLU A 50 -9.82 -4.80 3.26
CA GLU A 50 -8.41 -5.07 3.05
C GLU A 50 -7.76 -4.01 2.16
N TYR A 51 -8.46 -3.58 1.12
CA TYR A 51 -7.95 -2.51 0.28
C TYR A 51 -7.83 -1.20 1.04
N VAL A 52 -8.80 -0.91 1.90
CA VAL A 52 -8.74 0.29 2.73
C VAL A 52 -7.53 0.23 3.67
N THR A 53 -7.26 -0.94 4.23
CA THR A 53 -6.10 -1.13 5.09
C THR A 53 -4.81 -0.80 4.34
N ILE A 54 -4.70 -1.28 3.11
CA ILE A 54 -3.51 -1.00 2.30
C ILE A 54 -3.42 0.49 2.00
N ALA A 55 -4.52 1.11 1.61
CA ALA A 55 -4.54 2.53 1.28
C ALA A 55 -4.13 3.38 2.48
N ASN A 56 -4.62 3.04 3.67
CA ASN A 56 -4.27 3.76 4.88
C ASN A 56 -2.79 3.66 5.17
N ARG A 57 -2.19 2.48 4.95
CA ARG A 57 -0.77 2.31 5.19
C ARG A 57 0.05 3.11 4.19
N VAL A 58 -0.34 3.09 2.92
CA VAL A 58 0.38 3.86 1.90
C VAL A 58 0.28 5.35 2.20
N ALA A 59 -0.89 5.81 2.59
CA ALA A 59 -1.09 7.21 2.93
C ALA A 59 -0.21 7.61 4.13
N ALA A 60 -0.13 6.75 5.13
CA ALA A 60 0.69 7.02 6.31
C ALA A 60 2.17 7.07 5.94
N ASP A 61 2.61 6.14 5.08
CA ASP A 61 4.00 6.11 4.67
C ASP A 61 4.36 7.33 3.83
N GLU A 62 3.46 7.76 2.96
CA GLU A 62 3.69 8.94 2.14
C GLU A 62 3.71 10.21 2.99
N ALA A 63 2.83 10.29 3.96
CA ALA A 63 2.80 11.44 4.87
C ALA A 63 4.08 11.51 5.69
N THR A 64 4.54 10.34 6.18
CA THR A 64 5.78 10.27 6.95
C THR A 64 6.97 10.67 6.09
N SER A 65 7.00 10.19 4.85
CA SER A 65 8.09 10.50 3.93
C SER A 65 8.12 12.00 3.62
N ALA A 66 6.96 12.60 3.40
CA ALA A 66 6.89 14.03 3.13
C ALA A 66 7.33 14.84 4.35
N ALA A 67 6.94 14.41 5.53
CA ALA A 67 7.34 15.09 6.77
C ALA A 67 8.83 14.89 7.01
N GLY A 68 9.34 13.71 6.68
CA GLY A 68 10.74 13.39 6.89
C GLY A 68 11.68 14.24 6.06
N ASN A 69 11.20 14.73 4.98
CA ASN A 69 12.02 15.61 4.17
C ASN A 69 12.27 16.94 4.82
N GLY A 70 11.47 17.24 5.79
CA GLY A 70 11.77 18.41 6.59
C GLY A 70 12.67 18.04 7.73
N GLU A 71 12.77 16.80 7.64
CA GLU A 71 13.10 16.67 8.57
C GLU A 71 13.32 15.99 9.06
N SER A 72 13.54 15.66 9.16
CA SER A 72 13.56 15.23 9.70
C SER A 72 13.46 14.67 10.15
N GLN A 73 13.77 14.59 10.49
CA GLN A 73 13.48 14.37 10.98
C GLN A 73 13.26 14.22 11.45
N GLY A 74 13.66 14.28 11.77
CA GLY A 74 13.38 14.50 12.35
C GLY A 74 13.11 14.28 12.76
N SER A 75 13.37 14.28 13.06
CA SER A 75 13.01 14.31 13.62
C SER A 75 12.52 14.17 14.05
N ASN A 76 12.57 14.08 14.28
CA ASN A 76 12.09 14.16 14.79
C ASN A 76 11.68 14.02 15.35
N GLU A 77 11.88 13.77 15.58
CA GLU A 77 11.50 13.85 16.07
C GLU A 77 11.32 13.84 16.36
N ALA A 78 11.59 13.61 16.74
CA ALA A 78 11.29 13.94 16.98
C ALA A 78 11.33 13.99 16.93
#